data_af0790925458ae1fb46ed35ead0c44bf
#
_entry.id   af0790925458ae1fb46ed35ead0c44bf
#
_cell.length_a   1.000
_cell.length_b   1.000
_cell.length_c   1.000
_cell.angle_alpha   90.00
_cell.angle_beta   90.00
_cell.angle_gamma   90.00
#
_symmetry.space_group_name_H-M   'P 1'
#
loop_
_entity.id
_entity.type
_entity.pdbx_description
1 polymer ?
#
loop_
_entity_poly.entity_id
_entity_poly.type
_entity_poly.pdbx_seq_one_letter_code
_entity_poly.pdbx_strand_id
1 'polypeptide(L)'
;MTYNARQGPTDPRFATWIGATVVLFILSFVVGFVWLPSFQKGSGRADIWGIICRAVGLPSGKTRATESVPGQSSSNVAWTVSTRRQITQGGAARGGELAGTCNNCHGTNGISADAAFPNLAGQSVAAIYKQLEDFKGGKRNPEVMGVYLRELSQQDMLDLATHFASLPNPYAAAVSIPESVDATARHLVEVGNPLRNLAPCAACHGPLGLTFGAPGLQGQQRAYLEQQMQALAAGSRRNDISEQMRSVARQLTPSEIAMLAAYYSNGAGFAER
;
A
#
# COMPACT_ATOMS: atom_id res chain seq x y z
N MET A 1 -64.23 -1.27 1.50
CA MET A 1 -63.24 -1.37 2.59
C MET A 1 -63.42 -0.15 3.45
N THR A 2 -64.07 -0.26 4.59
CA THR A 2 -64.34 0.83 5.53
C THR A 2 -63.10 1.05 6.39
N TYR A 3 -62.42 2.17 6.17
CA TYR A 3 -61.29 2.63 7.01
C TYR A 3 -61.79 2.97 8.40
N ASN A 4 -61.38 2.19 9.39
CA ASN A 4 -61.81 2.34 10.79
C ASN A 4 -60.96 3.43 11.48
N ALA A 5 -61.45 4.66 11.48
CA ALA A 5 -60.81 5.88 11.97
C ALA A 5 -60.63 5.94 13.51
N ARG A 6 -60.65 4.81 14.23
CA ARG A 6 -60.57 4.77 15.72
C ARG A 6 -59.20 4.36 16.28
N GLN A 7 -58.14 4.46 15.53
CA GLN A 7 -56.76 4.22 16.05
C GLN A 7 -55.98 5.54 16.12
N GLY A 8 -56.50 6.48 16.86
CA GLY A 8 -55.81 7.74 17.15
C GLY A 8 -54.90 7.65 18.41
N PRO A 9 -54.14 8.71 18.70
CA PRO A 9 -53.16 8.74 19.78
C PRO A 9 -53.71 8.57 21.21
N THR A 10 -55.02 8.38 21.34
CA THR A 10 -55.71 8.14 22.64
C THR A 10 -56.02 6.65 22.89
N ASP A 11 -55.64 5.74 21.97
CA ASP A 11 -55.81 4.31 22.19
C ASP A 11 -54.73 3.81 23.15
N PRO A 12 -55.07 3.21 24.32
CA PRO A 12 -54.11 2.68 25.27
C PRO A 12 -53.16 1.63 24.65
N ARG A 13 -53.62 0.93 23.61
CA ARG A 13 -52.79 -0.02 22.84
C ARG A 13 -51.72 0.69 22.03
N PHE A 14 -51.97 1.89 21.51
CA PHE A 14 -51.00 2.70 20.80
C PHE A 14 -49.84 3.15 21.71
N ALA A 15 -50.21 3.61 22.92
CA ALA A 15 -49.18 3.96 23.94
C ALA A 15 -48.33 2.76 24.35
N THR A 16 -48.92 1.58 24.46
CA THR A 16 -48.21 0.32 24.75
C THR A 16 -47.24 -0.05 23.65
N TRP A 17 -47.68 0.06 22.40
CA TRP A 17 -46.79 -0.23 21.22
C TRP A 17 -45.63 0.76 21.13
N ILE A 18 -45.86 2.05 21.35
CA ILE A 18 -44.76 3.04 21.37
C ILE A 18 -43.78 2.71 22.51
N GLY A 19 -44.30 2.40 23.71
CA GLY A 19 -43.46 2.03 24.86
C GLY A 19 -42.61 0.79 24.55
N ALA A 20 -43.19 -0.25 23.97
CA ALA A 20 -42.47 -1.46 23.58
C ALA A 20 -41.38 -1.18 22.52
N THR A 21 -41.70 -0.34 21.53
CA THR A 21 -40.74 0.05 20.51
C THR A 21 -39.56 0.83 21.08
N VAL A 22 -39.83 1.78 21.96
CA VAL A 22 -38.75 2.56 22.63
C VAL A 22 -37.86 1.65 23.45
N VAL A 23 -38.46 0.72 24.24
CA VAL A 23 -37.68 -0.25 25.03
C VAL A 23 -36.80 -1.13 24.12
N LEU A 24 -37.33 -1.63 22.99
CA LEU A 24 -36.55 -2.41 22.01
C LEU A 24 -35.39 -1.59 21.45
N PHE A 25 -35.60 -0.32 21.10
CA PHE A 25 -34.52 0.57 20.64
C PHE A 25 -33.44 0.76 21.69
N ILE A 26 -33.81 0.99 22.94
CA ILE A 26 -32.88 1.15 24.08
C ILE A 26 -32.08 -0.15 24.28
N LEU A 27 -32.75 -1.30 24.30
CA LEU A 27 -32.09 -2.59 24.43
C LEU A 27 -31.12 -2.87 23.27
N SER A 28 -31.53 -2.62 22.02
CA SER A 28 -30.68 -2.78 20.85
C SER A 28 -29.46 -1.85 20.91
N PHE A 29 -29.66 -0.62 21.36
CA PHE A 29 -28.56 0.33 21.56
C PHE A 29 -27.57 -0.14 22.62
N VAL A 30 -28.06 -0.59 23.77
CA VAL A 30 -27.23 -1.10 24.86
C VAL A 30 -26.44 -2.34 24.41
N VAL A 31 -27.12 -3.29 23.76
CA VAL A 31 -26.47 -4.50 23.25
C VAL A 31 -25.45 -4.16 22.15
N GLY A 32 -25.80 -3.34 21.16
CA GLY A 32 -24.95 -3.03 20.03
C GLY A 32 -23.76 -2.12 20.35
N PHE A 33 -23.97 -1.12 21.20
CA PHE A 33 -22.96 -0.07 21.46
C PHE A 33 -22.23 -0.18 22.80
N VAL A 34 -22.77 -0.91 23.75
CA VAL A 34 -22.16 -1.05 25.07
C VAL A 34 -21.68 -2.48 25.32
N TRP A 35 -22.57 -3.44 25.13
CA TRP A 35 -22.30 -4.82 25.51
C TRP A 35 -21.38 -5.56 24.49
N LEU A 36 -21.71 -5.56 23.20
CA LEU A 36 -20.88 -6.22 22.17
C LEU A 36 -19.44 -5.68 22.11
N PRO A 37 -19.18 -4.36 22.17
CA PRO A 37 -17.81 -3.87 22.18
C PRO A 37 -17.02 -4.28 23.42
N SER A 38 -17.69 -4.53 24.57
CA SER A 38 -17.03 -4.96 25.82
C SER A 38 -16.45 -6.36 25.74
N PHE A 39 -16.95 -7.22 24.84
CA PHE A 39 -16.47 -8.58 24.65
C PHE A 39 -15.37 -8.73 23.58
N GLN A 40 -15.09 -7.68 22.82
CA GLN A 40 -13.96 -7.70 21.88
C GLN A 40 -12.65 -7.62 22.66
N LYS A 41 -12.08 -8.77 23.00
CA LYS A 41 -10.78 -8.91 23.64
C LYS A 41 -9.72 -8.22 22.77
N GLY A 42 -9.16 -7.11 23.25
CA GLY A 42 -8.06 -6.40 22.59
C GLY A 42 -8.20 -4.89 22.47
N SER A 43 -9.36 -4.30 22.79
CA SER A 43 -9.51 -2.86 22.86
C SER A 43 -9.27 -2.39 24.29
N GLY A 44 -8.09 -1.84 24.56
CA GLY A 44 -7.95 -0.97 25.75
C GLY A 44 -9.06 0.08 25.72
N ARG A 45 -9.53 0.48 26.92
CA ARG A 45 -10.69 1.37 27.21
C ARG A 45 -11.39 1.86 25.94
N ALA A 46 -12.50 1.23 25.60
CA ALA A 46 -13.23 1.53 24.37
C ALA A 46 -13.60 3.02 24.35
N ASP A 47 -12.98 3.75 23.43
CA ASP A 47 -13.38 5.12 23.13
C ASP A 47 -14.72 5.05 22.37
N ILE A 48 -15.82 5.17 23.13
CA ILE A 48 -17.19 5.11 22.60
C ILE A 48 -17.38 6.12 21.49
N TRP A 49 -16.78 7.31 21.60
CA TRP A 49 -16.80 8.31 20.55
C TRP A 49 -16.06 7.87 19.29
N GLY A 50 -14.93 7.22 19.44
CA GLY A 50 -14.19 6.67 18.30
C GLY A 50 -14.95 5.54 17.56
N ILE A 51 -15.74 4.77 18.28
CA ILE A 51 -16.60 3.71 17.70
C ILE A 51 -17.76 4.36 16.94
N ILE A 52 -18.44 5.34 17.52
CA ILE A 52 -19.55 6.06 16.88
C ILE A 52 -19.07 6.80 15.62
N CYS A 53 -17.97 7.54 15.71
CA CYS A 53 -17.41 8.25 14.55
C CYS A 53 -17.06 7.30 13.40
N ARG A 54 -16.47 6.14 13.70
CA ARG A 54 -16.19 5.12 12.67
C ARG A 54 -17.45 4.52 12.05
N ALA A 55 -18.47 4.27 12.86
CA ALA A 55 -19.74 3.73 12.38
C ALA A 55 -20.46 4.67 11.41
N VAL A 56 -20.29 5.98 11.57
CA VAL A 56 -20.86 7.01 10.69
C VAL A 56 -19.88 7.59 9.68
N GLY A 57 -18.70 6.96 9.52
CA GLY A 57 -17.69 7.37 8.52
C GLY A 57 -16.97 8.69 8.83
N LEU A 58 -17.08 9.19 10.05
CA LEU A 58 -16.37 10.39 10.49
C LEU A 58 -14.95 10.03 11.00
N PRO A 59 -13.92 10.84 10.69
CA PRO A 59 -12.60 10.62 11.24
C PRO A 59 -12.64 10.79 12.77
N SER A 60 -12.42 9.71 13.51
CA SER A 60 -12.27 9.76 14.94
C SER A 60 -10.93 10.42 15.27
N GLY A 61 -10.95 11.57 15.95
CA GLY A 61 -9.79 12.42 16.23
C GLY A 61 -8.71 11.85 17.16
N LYS A 62 -8.71 10.54 17.39
CA LYS A 62 -7.61 9.77 17.96
C LYS A 62 -7.37 8.59 17.05
N THR A 63 -6.66 8.82 15.93
CA THR A 63 -5.87 7.75 15.36
C THR A 63 -5.03 7.21 16.51
N ARG A 64 -5.31 5.97 16.93
CA ARG A 64 -4.41 5.22 17.79
C ARG A 64 -3.06 5.32 17.11
N ALA A 65 -2.16 6.11 17.68
CA ALA A 65 -0.76 5.97 17.35
C ALA A 65 -0.50 4.49 17.54
N THR A 66 -0.35 3.76 16.45
CA THR A 66 0.17 2.40 16.48
C THR A 66 1.41 2.52 17.32
N GLU A 67 1.48 1.82 18.45
CA GLU A 67 2.69 1.75 19.24
C GLU A 67 3.80 1.44 18.25
N SER A 68 4.56 2.46 17.91
CA SER A 68 5.71 2.31 17.05
C SER A 68 6.68 1.43 17.84
N VAL A 69 6.87 0.21 17.37
CA VAL A 69 7.99 -0.59 17.85
C VAL A 69 9.21 0.32 17.73
N PRO A 70 9.95 0.56 18.81
CA PRO A 70 11.10 1.46 18.77
C PRO A 70 12.05 0.97 17.67
N GLY A 71 12.35 1.80 16.67
CA GLY A 71 13.40 1.49 15.74
C GLY A 71 13.22 1.91 14.29
N GLN A 72 12.06 1.80 13.67
CA GLN A 72 11.90 2.26 12.28
C GLN A 72 10.52 2.87 12.06
N SER A 73 10.50 4.18 11.85
CA SER A 73 9.30 4.92 11.46
C SER A 73 8.99 4.71 9.97
N SER A 74 7.71 4.86 9.61
CA SER A 74 7.25 4.97 8.22
C SER A 74 8.04 6.02 7.44
N SER A 75 7.95 6.00 6.11
CA SER A 75 8.50 7.06 5.25
C SER A 75 8.13 8.46 5.76
N ASN A 76 9.06 9.40 5.66
CA ASN A 76 8.78 10.82 5.89
C ASN A 76 8.23 11.52 4.65
N VAL A 77 8.22 10.85 3.49
CA VAL A 77 7.72 11.42 2.25
C VAL A 77 6.20 11.54 2.30
N ALA A 78 5.71 12.77 2.30
CA ALA A 78 4.30 13.10 2.20
C ALA A 78 4.00 13.63 0.79
N TRP A 79 2.95 13.10 0.16
CA TRP A 79 2.55 13.51 -1.19
C TRP A 79 1.69 14.77 -1.18
N THR A 80 2.25 15.86 -0.64
CA THR A 80 1.64 17.19 -0.67
C THR A 80 1.67 17.78 -2.07
N VAL A 81 0.93 18.87 -2.29
CA VAL A 81 0.98 19.62 -3.56
C VAL A 81 2.41 20.11 -3.85
N SER A 82 3.13 20.58 -2.82
CA SER A 82 4.53 21.02 -2.96
C SER A 82 5.45 19.86 -3.38
N THR A 83 5.38 18.70 -2.71
CA THR A 83 6.19 17.53 -3.07
C THR A 83 5.89 17.07 -4.51
N ARG A 84 4.61 17.06 -4.90
CA ARG A 84 4.22 16.67 -6.27
C ARG A 84 4.76 17.63 -7.34
N ARG A 85 4.80 18.93 -7.05
CA ARG A 85 5.45 19.92 -7.93
C ARG A 85 6.97 19.73 -7.96
N GLN A 86 7.57 19.47 -6.83
CA GLN A 86 9.02 19.29 -6.72
C GLN A 86 9.51 18.11 -7.57
N ILE A 87 8.84 16.97 -7.56
CA ILE A 87 9.28 15.79 -8.33
C ILE A 87 9.19 16.00 -9.85
N THR A 88 8.51 17.02 -10.34
CA THR A 88 8.51 17.37 -11.77
C THR A 88 9.69 18.26 -12.18
N GLN A 89 10.55 18.63 -11.25
CA GLN A 89 11.69 19.54 -11.49
C GLN A 89 13.01 18.79 -11.74
N GLY A 90 12.98 17.44 -11.77
CA GLY A 90 14.17 16.65 -12.04
C GLY A 90 14.60 16.71 -13.52
N GLY A 91 15.90 16.79 -13.74
CA GLY A 91 16.54 16.82 -15.06
C GLY A 91 17.11 15.44 -15.45
N ALA A 92 16.54 14.78 -16.47
CA ALA A 92 17.00 13.44 -16.88
C ALA A 92 18.45 13.41 -17.39
N ALA A 93 18.90 14.46 -18.10
CA ALA A 93 20.27 14.55 -18.62
C ALA A 93 21.29 14.60 -17.47
N ARG A 94 21.08 15.51 -16.52
CA ARG A 94 21.94 15.61 -15.35
C ARG A 94 21.87 14.33 -14.47
N GLY A 95 20.70 13.73 -14.34
CA GLY A 95 20.55 12.44 -13.67
C GLY A 95 21.38 11.34 -14.32
N GLY A 96 21.48 11.33 -15.66
CA GLY A 96 22.34 10.41 -16.42
C GLY A 96 23.83 10.60 -16.10
N GLU A 97 24.30 11.84 -15.97
CA GLU A 97 25.67 12.14 -15.57
C GLU A 97 25.98 11.64 -14.15
N LEU A 98 25.02 11.71 -13.23
CA LEU A 98 25.14 11.24 -11.86
C LEU A 98 25.02 9.72 -11.72
N ALA A 99 24.39 9.02 -12.68
CA ALA A 99 24.04 7.61 -12.57
C ALA A 99 25.20 6.63 -12.60
N GLY A 100 26.44 7.08 -12.91
CA GLY A 100 27.59 6.21 -13.15
C GLY A 100 27.81 5.14 -12.09
N THR A 101 27.80 5.51 -10.82
CA THR A 101 27.96 4.56 -9.69
C THR A 101 26.72 3.66 -9.51
N CYS A 102 25.53 4.17 -9.77
CA CYS A 102 24.27 3.42 -9.67
C CYS A 102 24.22 2.28 -10.69
N ASN A 103 24.77 2.52 -11.88
CA ASN A 103 24.78 1.60 -13.01
C ASN A 103 25.53 0.30 -12.72
N ASN A 104 26.49 0.29 -11.78
CA ASN A 104 27.25 -0.91 -11.40
C ASN A 104 26.33 -2.03 -10.87
N CYS A 105 25.23 -1.68 -10.20
CA CYS A 105 24.28 -2.64 -9.65
C CYS A 105 22.96 -2.66 -10.44
N HIS A 106 22.51 -1.49 -10.90
CA HIS A 106 21.21 -1.36 -11.56
C HIS A 106 21.27 -1.44 -13.11
N GLY A 107 22.49 -1.59 -13.67
CA GLY A 107 22.70 -1.64 -15.11
C GLY A 107 22.70 -0.26 -15.78
N THR A 108 23.47 -0.09 -16.87
CA THR A 108 23.63 1.18 -17.58
C THR A 108 22.34 1.67 -18.24
N ASN A 109 21.42 0.76 -18.51
CA ASN A 109 20.07 1.02 -19.04
C ASN A 109 18.99 0.91 -17.96
N GLY A 110 19.37 0.86 -16.66
CA GLY A 110 18.45 0.69 -15.55
C GLY A 110 17.85 -0.71 -15.41
N ILE A 111 18.41 -1.71 -16.10
CA ILE A 111 18.04 -3.12 -15.99
C ILE A 111 19.22 -3.88 -15.39
N SER A 112 19.02 -4.42 -14.20
CA SER A 112 20.07 -5.15 -13.48
C SER A 112 20.31 -6.54 -14.10
N ALA A 113 21.58 -6.90 -14.19
CA ALA A 113 21.98 -8.27 -14.54
C ALA A 113 21.91 -9.23 -13.33
N ASP A 114 21.84 -8.69 -12.11
CA ASP A 114 21.77 -9.47 -10.88
C ASP A 114 20.36 -9.38 -10.29
N ALA A 115 19.74 -10.54 -10.03
CA ALA A 115 18.39 -10.65 -9.50
C ALA A 115 18.21 -10.09 -8.07
N ALA A 116 19.30 -9.83 -7.36
CA ALA A 116 19.25 -9.19 -6.04
C ALA A 116 18.99 -7.69 -6.10
N PHE A 117 19.32 -7.05 -7.24
CA PHE A 117 19.15 -5.62 -7.42
C PHE A 117 17.93 -5.31 -8.31
N PRO A 118 17.10 -4.32 -7.94
CA PRO A 118 15.91 -4.01 -8.70
C PRO A 118 16.23 -3.32 -10.04
N ASN A 119 15.39 -3.60 -11.04
CA ASN A 119 15.29 -2.80 -12.23
C ASN A 119 14.71 -1.42 -11.91
N LEU A 120 15.32 -0.36 -12.44
CA LEU A 120 14.90 1.04 -12.23
C LEU A 120 14.30 1.66 -13.48
N ALA A 121 14.61 1.12 -14.68
CA ALA A 121 14.12 1.65 -15.95
C ALA A 121 12.60 1.69 -16.02
N GLY A 122 12.07 2.85 -16.44
CA GLY A 122 10.63 3.08 -16.60
C GLY A 122 9.83 3.09 -15.30
N GLN A 123 10.49 3.07 -14.15
CA GLN A 123 9.83 3.23 -12.86
C GLN A 123 9.39 4.67 -12.65
N SER A 124 8.28 4.92 -11.93
CA SER A 124 7.80 6.28 -11.72
C SER A 124 8.80 7.13 -10.94
N VAL A 125 8.95 8.40 -11.33
CA VAL A 125 9.80 9.38 -10.63
C VAL A 125 9.45 9.40 -9.13
N ALA A 126 8.16 9.41 -8.80
CA ALA A 126 7.69 9.43 -7.42
C ALA A 126 8.15 8.20 -6.64
N ALA A 127 8.07 7.00 -7.22
CA ALA A 127 8.49 5.77 -6.56
C ALA A 127 10.00 5.76 -6.32
N ILE A 128 10.82 6.12 -7.32
CA ILE A 128 12.28 6.17 -7.19
C ILE A 128 12.67 7.22 -6.13
N TYR A 129 12.19 8.46 -6.29
CA TYR A 129 12.50 9.55 -5.37
C TYR A 129 12.19 9.18 -3.91
N LYS A 130 10.99 8.60 -3.67
CA LYS A 130 10.63 8.13 -2.34
C LYS A 130 11.63 7.12 -1.77
N GLN A 131 12.08 6.16 -2.57
CA GLN A 131 13.05 5.18 -2.08
C GLN A 131 14.41 5.80 -1.79
N LEU A 132 14.88 6.74 -2.60
CA LEU A 132 16.13 7.45 -2.36
C LEU A 132 16.05 8.26 -1.05
N GLU A 133 14.97 8.99 -0.83
CA GLU A 133 14.71 9.72 0.43
C GLU A 133 14.68 8.77 1.63
N ASP A 134 13.97 7.64 1.50
CA ASP A 134 13.85 6.67 2.60
C ASP A 134 15.17 5.99 2.94
N PHE A 135 16.01 5.68 1.98
CA PHE A 135 17.34 5.14 2.20
C PHE A 135 18.26 6.18 2.83
N LYS A 136 18.28 7.42 2.30
CA LYS A 136 19.10 8.51 2.83
C LYS A 136 18.67 8.90 4.25
N GLY A 137 17.36 8.89 4.52
CA GLY A 137 16.78 9.21 5.83
C GLY A 137 16.75 8.03 6.81
N GLY A 138 17.33 6.86 6.47
CA GLY A 138 17.36 5.68 7.33
C GLY A 138 15.98 5.03 7.58
N LYS A 139 14.96 5.37 6.77
CA LYS A 139 13.62 4.77 6.86
C LYS A 139 13.53 3.41 6.17
N ARG A 140 14.47 3.14 5.28
CA ARG A 140 14.71 1.85 4.67
C ARG A 140 16.15 1.45 4.99
N ASN A 141 16.42 0.13 5.22
CA ASN A 141 17.76 -0.34 5.59
C ASN A 141 18.84 0.28 4.68
N PRO A 142 19.74 1.12 5.22
CA PRO A 142 20.69 1.90 4.44
C PRO A 142 22.02 1.19 4.18
N GLU A 143 22.21 -0.08 4.57
CA GLU A 143 23.49 -0.77 4.54
C GLU A 143 24.19 -0.68 3.18
N VAL A 144 23.47 -0.87 2.09
CA VAL A 144 24.01 -0.75 0.74
C VAL A 144 23.75 0.65 0.18
N MET A 145 22.49 0.98 -0.02
CA MET A 145 22.11 2.21 -0.74
C MET A 145 22.48 3.49 0.01
N GLY A 146 22.45 3.47 1.35
CA GLY A 146 22.72 4.67 2.16
C GLY A 146 24.14 5.22 1.97
N VAL A 147 25.11 4.38 1.64
CA VAL A 147 26.49 4.81 1.37
C VAL A 147 26.54 5.70 0.12
N TYR A 148 25.86 5.30 -0.94
CA TYR A 148 25.85 6.03 -2.22
C TYR A 148 25.02 7.31 -2.19
N LEU A 149 24.06 7.41 -1.25
CA LEU A 149 23.13 8.54 -1.18
C LEU A 149 23.59 9.64 -0.20
N ARG A 150 24.63 9.38 0.59
CA ARG A 150 25.03 10.27 1.68
C ARG A 150 25.29 11.70 1.22
N GLU A 151 26.03 11.86 0.14
CA GLU A 151 26.46 13.15 -0.39
C GLU A 151 25.50 13.76 -1.44
N LEU A 152 24.49 12.99 -1.89
CA LEU A 152 23.55 13.50 -2.89
C LEU A 152 22.64 14.56 -2.28
N SER A 153 22.49 15.67 -2.98
CA SER A 153 21.47 16.66 -2.65
C SER A 153 20.06 16.16 -3.01
N GLN A 154 19.05 16.85 -2.52
CA GLN A 154 17.66 16.56 -2.91
C GLN A 154 17.46 16.68 -4.43
N GLN A 155 18.10 17.68 -5.06
CA GLN A 155 18.04 17.86 -6.51
C GLN A 155 18.72 16.71 -7.25
N ASP A 156 19.86 16.20 -6.76
CA ASP A 156 20.53 15.04 -7.37
C ASP A 156 19.62 13.80 -7.34
N MET A 157 18.92 13.58 -6.24
CA MET A 157 17.95 12.48 -6.13
C MET A 157 16.76 12.64 -7.07
N LEU A 158 16.29 13.88 -7.30
CA LEU A 158 15.23 14.16 -8.28
C LEU A 158 15.70 13.90 -9.71
N ASP A 159 16.91 14.33 -10.04
CA ASP A 159 17.50 14.16 -11.37
C ASP A 159 17.74 12.67 -11.66
N LEU A 160 18.29 11.92 -10.71
CA LEU A 160 18.44 10.47 -10.80
C LEU A 160 17.09 9.76 -10.97
N ALA A 161 16.09 10.15 -10.17
CA ALA A 161 14.76 9.56 -10.28
C ALA A 161 14.14 9.83 -11.66
N THR A 162 14.32 11.03 -12.19
CA THR A 162 13.83 11.41 -13.52
C THR A 162 14.60 10.68 -14.63
N HIS A 163 15.91 10.52 -14.49
CA HIS A 163 16.73 9.76 -15.43
C HIS A 163 16.26 8.31 -15.54
N PHE A 164 16.22 7.56 -14.43
CA PHE A 164 15.80 6.17 -14.48
C PHE A 164 14.34 5.98 -14.92
N ALA A 165 13.46 6.91 -14.58
CA ALA A 165 12.08 6.91 -15.04
C ALA A 165 11.96 7.11 -16.55
N SER A 166 12.88 7.86 -17.18
CA SER A 166 12.91 8.11 -18.62
C SER A 166 13.48 6.96 -19.44
N LEU A 167 14.18 6.03 -18.80
CA LEU A 167 14.75 4.87 -19.51
C LEU A 167 13.63 3.90 -19.93
N PRO A 168 13.73 3.31 -21.15
CA PRO A 168 12.73 2.36 -21.61
C PRO A 168 12.75 1.10 -20.74
N ASN A 169 11.57 0.69 -20.26
CA ASN A 169 11.40 -0.62 -19.62
C ASN A 169 10.90 -1.61 -20.70
N PRO A 170 11.73 -2.53 -21.17
CA PRO A 170 11.34 -3.48 -22.21
C PRO A 170 10.25 -4.45 -21.75
N TYR A 171 10.04 -4.59 -20.46
CA TYR A 171 9.05 -5.50 -19.87
C TYR A 171 7.71 -4.82 -19.56
N ALA A 172 7.64 -3.49 -19.60
CA ALA A 172 6.39 -2.76 -19.33
C ALA A 172 5.30 -3.04 -20.37
N ALA A 173 5.70 -3.32 -21.62
CA ALA A 173 4.79 -3.64 -22.71
C ALA A 173 4.36 -5.13 -22.74
N ALA A 174 4.99 -5.99 -21.95
CA ALA A 174 4.63 -7.41 -21.85
C ALA A 174 3.34 -7.60 -21.04
N VAL A 175 2.25 -6.94 -21.48
CA VAL A 175 0.90 -7.06 -20.87
C VAL A 175 0.26 -8.42 -21.25
N SER A 176 0.88 -9.21 -22.13
CA SER A 176 0.43 -10.57 -22.37
C SER A 176 0.89 -11.46 -21.21
N ILE A 177 0.02 -11.55 -20.21
CA ILE A 177 0.17 -12.53 -19.13
C ILE A 177 0.07 -13.92 -19.79
N PRO A 178 1.14 -14.74 -19.75
CA PRO A 178 1.08 -16.07 -20.34
C PRO A 178 -0.09 -16.86 -19.75
N GLU A 179 -0.74 -17.67 -20.55
CA GLU A 179 -1.83 -18.56 -20.08
C GLU A 179 -1.36 -19.52 -18.98
N SER A 180 -0.05 -19.79 -18.91
CA SER A 180 0.60 -20.60 -17.88
C SER A 180 0.75 -19.92 -16.52
N VAL A 181 0.35 -18.65 -16.37
CA VAL A 181 0.39 -17.96 -15.07
C VAL A 181 -0.67 -18.53 -14.15
N ASP A 182 -0.25 -18.85 -12.95
CA ASP A 182 -1.11 -19.35 -11.87
C ASP A 182 -2.39 -18.51 -11.74
N ALA A 183 -3.54 -19.19 -11.82
CA ALA A 183 -4.85 -18.55 -11.75
C ALA A 183 -5.07 -17.82 -10.41
N THR A 184 -4.46 -18.30 -9.34
CA THR A 184 -4.51 -17.69 -8.00
C THR A 184 -3.77 -16.34 -8.01
N ALA A 185 -2.58 -16.29 -8.60
CA ALA A 185 -1.83 -15.04 -8.72
C ALA A 185 -2.60 -14.02 -9.55
N ARG A 186 -3.15 -14.43 -10.70
CA ARG A 186 -4.00 -13.58 -11.54
C ARG A 186 -5.19 -13.03 -10.76
N HIS A 187 -5.90 -13.90 -10.03
CA HIS A 187 -7.05 -13.49 -9.23
C HIS A 187 -6.68 -12.47 -8.15
N LEU A 188 -5.58 -12.68 -7.42
CA LEU A 188 -5.09 -11.72 -6.43
C LEU A 188 -4.70 -10.37 -7.06
N VAL A 189 -4.14 -10.39 -8.28
CA VAL A 189 -3.74 -9.16 -8.97
C VAL A 189 -4.96 -8.38 -9.47
N GLU A 190 -5.94 -9.04 -10.08
CA GLU A 190 -7.05 -8.39 -10.78
C GLU A 190 -8.27 -8.15 -9.89
N VAL A 191 -8.53 -9.04 -8.93
CA VAL A 191 -9.74 -9.03 -8.08
C VAL A 191 -9.39 -8.82 -6.60
N GLY A 192 -8.25 -9.34 -6.15
CA GLY A 192 -7.88 -9.38 -4.73
C GLY A 192 -8.59 -10.49 -3.96
N ASN A 193 -8.72 -10.33 -2.65
CA ASN A 193 -9.48 -11.24 -1.80
C ASN A 193 -10.25 -10.44 -0.74
N PRO A 194 -11.52 -10.08 -0.99
CA PRO A 194 -12.32 -9.27 -0.06
C PRO A 194 -12.52 -9.92 1.32
N LEU A 195 -12.59 -11.25 1.40
CA LEU A 195 -12.73 -11.96 2.67
C LEU A 195 -11.49 -11.84 3.57
N ARG A 196 -10.34 -11.57 2.97
CA ARG A 196 -9.07 -11.31 3.66
C ARG A 196 -8.70 -9.83 3.68
N ASN A 197 -9.61 -8.95 3.26
CA ASN A 197 -9.37 -7.52 3.12
C ASN A 197 -8.14 -7.20 2.23
N LEU A 198 -7.92 -7.97 1.17
CA LEU A 198 -6.88 -7.78 0.19
C LEU A 198 -7.46 -7.09 -1.04
N ALA A 199 -7.06 -5.85 -1.28
CA ALA A 199 -7.39 -5.14 -2.51
C ALA A 199 -6.64 -5.75 -3.71
N PRO A 200 -7.16 -5.60 -4.96
CA PRO A 200 -6.44 -5.97 -6.16
C PRO A 200 -5.07 -5.30 -6.23
N CYS A 201 -4.01 -6.07 -6.45
CA CYS A 201 -2.65 -5.51 -6.53
C CYS A 201 -2.54 -4.48 -7.67
N ALA A 202 -3.20 -4.76 -8.81
CA ALA A 202 -3.22 -3.88 -9.97
C ALA A 202 -3.86 -2.51 -9.70
N ALA A 203 -4.70 -2.37 -8.69
CA ALA A 203 -5.31 -1.08 -8.34
C ALA A 203 -4.25 -0.03 -7.95
N CYS A 204 -3.13 -0.46 -7.37
CA CYS A 204 -2.03 0.43 -6.99
C CYS A 204 -0.79 0.23 -7.87
N HIS A 205 -0.49 -1.01 -8.29
CA HIS A 205 0.75 -1.40 -8.96
C HIS A 205 0.59 -1.73 -10.45
N GLY A 206 -0.59 -1.53 -11.03
CA GLY A 206 -0.85 -1.78 -12.44
C GLY A 206 -0.41 -0.63 -13.35
N PRO A 207 -0.48 -0.83 -14.68
CA PRO A 207 -0.15 0.20 -15.67
C PRO A 207 -1.04 1.44 -15.57
N LEU A 208 -2.24 1.29 -15.01
CA LEU A 208 -3.15 2.37 -14.65
C LEU A 208 -3.01 2.77 -13.17
N GLY A 209 -1.90 2.37 -12.51
CA GLY A 209 -1.69 2.52 -11.08
C GLY A 209 -2.15 3.88 -10.55
N LEU A 210 -3.29 3.87 -9.84
CA LEU A 210 -3.97 5.08 -9.37
C LEU A 210 -3.30 5.66 -8.12
N THR A 211 -2.44 4.86 -7.46
CA THR A 211 -1.81 5.28 -6.22
C THR A 211 -0.48 5.96 -6.51
N PHE A 212 -0.45 7.27 -6.30
CA PHE A 212 0.74 8.07 -6.49
C PHE A 212 1.90 7.60 -5.60
N GLY A 213 3.06 7.34 -6.22
CA GLY A 213 4.25 6.84 -5.52
C GLY A 213 4.30 5.33 -5.30
N ALA A 214 3.27 4.57 -5.70
CA ALA A 214 3.37 3.12 -5.78
C ALA A 214 4.30 2.73 -6.93
N PRO A 215 5.23 1.76 -6.72
CA PRO A 215 6.10 1.30 -7.79
C PRO A 215 5.34 0.44 -8.81
N GLY A 216 5.67 0.56 -10.08
CA GLY A 216 5.34 -0.44 -11.09
C GLY A 216 6.09 -1.75 -10.78
N LEU A 217 5.40 -2.87 -10.87
CA LEU A 217 6.01 -4.18 -10.54
C LEU A 217 6.36 -5.01 -11.78
N GLN A 218 5.76 -4.69 -12.93
CA GLN A 218 5.94 -5.47 -14.16
C GLN A 218 7.39 -5.47 -14.62
N GLY A 219 7.92 -6.66 -14.87
CA GLY A 219 9.29 -6.86 -15.30
C GLY A 219 10.34 -6.68 -14.21
N GLN A 220 9.92 -6.66 -12.93
CA GLN A 220 10.85 -6.57 -11.81
C GLN A 220 11.47 -7.94 -11.50
N GLN A 221 12.68 -7.95 -10.95
CA GLN A 221 13.42 -9.16 -10.57
C GLN A 221 12.62 -9.98 -9.54
N ARG A 222 12.41 -11.26 -9.84
CA ARG A 222 11.63 -12.16 -8.99
C ARG A 222 12.18 -12.26 -7.57
N ALA A 223 13.48 -12.52 -7.44
CA ALA A 223 14.12 -12.67 -6.15
C ALA A 223 14.01 -11.39 -5.31
N TYR A 224 14.16 -10.23 -5.95
CA TYR A 224 13.96 -8.94 -5.30
C TYR A 224 12.51 -8.77 -4.82
N LEU A 225 11.50 -9.08 -5.63
CA LEU A 225 10.09 -9.00 -5.23
C LEU A 225 9.78 -9.89 -4.04
N GLU A 226 10.22 -11.16 -4.07
CA GLU A 226 10.03 -12.12 -2.97
C GLU A 226 10.67 -11.60 -1.68
N GLN A 227 11.92 -11.17 -1.73
CA GLN A 227 12.64 -10.62 -0.59
C GLN A 227 11.93 -9.39 0.00
N GLN A 228 11.49 -8.47 -0.85
CA GLN A 228 10.83 -7.25 -0.38
C GLN A 228 9.47 -7.54 0.26
N MET A 229 8.68 -8.44 -0.30
CA MET A 229 7.39 -8.83 0.27
C MET A 229 7.56 -9.57 1.60
N GLN A 230 8.54 -10.48 1.71
CA GLN A 230 8.88 -11.15 2.96
C GLN A 230 9.33 -10.15 4.03
N ALA A 231 10.18 -9.19 3.67
CA ALA A 231 10.64 -8.14 4.57
C ALA A 231 9.50 -7.24 5.07
N LEU A 232 8.52 -6.93 4.21
CA LEU A 232 7.31 -6.20 4.59
C LEU A 232 6.42 -7.04 5.52
N ALA A 233 6.22 -8.32 5.22
CA ALA A 233 5.44 -9.24 6.05
C ALA A 233 6.04 -9.41 7.45
N ALA A 234 7.36 -9.60 7.52
CA ALA A 234 8.12 -9.71 8.77
C ALA A 234 8.25 -8.38 9.53
N GLY A 235 7.98 -7.25 8.86
CA GLY A 235 8.15 -5.92 9.43
C GLY A 235 9.60 -5.47 9.58
N SER A 236 10.56 -6.11 8.94
CA SER A 236 11.95 -5.64 8.81
C SER A 236 12.06 -4.50 7.80
N ARG A 237 11.18 -4.45 6.81
CA ARG A 237 10.96 -3.28 5.95
C ARG A 237 9.69 -2.56 6.38
N ARG A 238 9.80 -1.25 6.70
CA ARG A 238 8.70 -0.46 7.28
C ARG A 238 8.50 0.91 6.63
N ASN A 239 9.17 1.16 5.52
CA ASN A 239 9.10 2.46 4.86
C ASN A 239 7.87 2.65 3.98
N ASP A 240 6.87 1.82 4.11
CA ASP A 240 5.56 1.97 3.48
C ASP A 240 4.72 3.03 4.19
N ILE A 241 4.04 3.87 3.41
CA ILE A 241 3.16 4.92 3.92
C ILE A 241 1.93 4.27 4.55
N SER A 242 1.58 4.68 5.76
CA SER A 242 0.38 4.22 6.49
C SER A 242 0.25 2.69 6.61
N GLU A 243 1.36 1.97 6.66
CA GLU A 243 1.42 0.50 6.75
C GLU A 243 0.70 -0.26 5.63
N GLN A 244 0.43 0.37 4.51
CA GLN A 244 -0.37 -0.20 3.42
C GLN A 244 0.20 -1.54 2.94
N MET A 245 1.48 -1.57 2.57
CA MET A 245 2.09 -2.79 2.04
C MET A 245 2.38 -3.83 3.13
N ARG A 246 2.72 -3.44 4.35
CA ARG A 246 2.87 -4.37 5.48
C ARG A 246 1.54 -5.05 5.81
N SER A 247 0.43 -4.31 5.78
CA SER A 247 -0.90 -4.86 6.02
C SER A 247 -1.28 -5.90 4.96
N VAL A 248 -0.97 -5.65 3.69
CA VAL A 248 -1.16 -6.61 2.59
C VAL A 248 -0.23 -7.81 2.75
N ALA A 249 1.08 -7.57 2.93
CA ALA A 249 2.08 -8.64 2.95
C ALA A 249 1.88 -9.64 4.09
N ARG A 250 1.43 -9.20 5.26
CA ARG A 250 1.12 -10.08 6.41
C ARG A 250 -0.05 -11.02 6.16
N GLN A 251 -0.91 -10.72 5.20
CA GLN A 251 -2.06 -11.56 4.87
C GLN A 251 -1.77 -12.56 3.75
N LEU A 252 -0.63 -12.43 3.07
CA LEU A 252 -0.21 -13.35 2.03
C LEU A 252 0.55 -14.53 2.64
N THR A 253 0.28 -15.72 2.12
CA THR A 253 1.09 -16.91 2.41
C THR A 253 2.43 -16.84 1.67
N PRO A 254 3.47 -17.56 2.12
CA PRO A 254 4.75 -17.63 1.40
C PRO A 254 4.60 -18.09 -0.06
N SER A 255 3.67 -19.03 -0.33
CA SER A 255 3.41 -19.49 -1.70
C SER A 255 2.74 -18.43 -2.55
N GLU A 256 1.80 -17.65 -2.00
CA GLU A 256 1.19 -16.50 -2.72
C GLU A 256 2.22 -15.41 -3.02
N ILE A 257 3.15 -15.14 -2.10
CA ILE A 257 4.26 -14.21 -2.36
C ILE A 257 5.11 -14.70 -3.54
N ALA A 258 5.49 -15.98 -3.55
CA ALA A 258 6.27 -16.54 -4.64
C ALA A 258 5.53 -16.53 -6.00
N MET A 259 4.22 -16.84 -5.99
CA MET A 259 3.37 -16.77 -7.19
C MET A 259 3.21 -15.35 -7.71
N LEU A 260 2.99 -14.37 -6.83
CA LEU A 260 2.90 -12.95 -7.21
C LEU A 260 4.22 -12.41 -7.75
N ALA A 261 5.34 -12.79 -7.13
CA ALA A 261 6.67 -12.42 -7.62
C ALA A 261 6.93 -13.02 -9.01
N ALA A 262 6.54 -14.27 -9.25
CA ALA A 262 6.61 -14.90 -10.57
C ALA A 262 5.71 -14.20 -11.59
N TYR A 263 4.48 -13.85 -11.19
CA TYR A 263 3.53 -13.11 -12.04
C TYR A 263 4.12 -11.80 -12.55
N TYR A 264 4.67 -10.98 -11.64
CA TYR A 264 5.20 -9.66 -12.00
C TYR A 264 6.57 -9.70 -12.66
N SER A 265 7.36 -10.75 -12.44
CA SER A 265 8.68 -10.90 -13.06
C SER A 265 8.63 -11.51 -14.48
N ASN A 266 7.46 -11.97 -14.94
CA ASN A 266 7.32 -12.52 -16.28
C ASN A 266 7.78 -11.51 -17.33
N GLY A 267 8.83 -11.86 -18.06
CA GLY A 267 9.56 -11.00 -18.99
C GLY A 267 10.96 -10.59 -18.50
N ALA A 268 11.23 -10.51 -17.21
CA ALA A 268 12.56 -10.15 -16.68
C ALA A 268 13.49 -11.35 -16.43
N GLY A 269 12.96 -12.57 -16.41
CA GLY A 269 13.70 -13.79 -16.03
C GLY A 269 14.06 -14.77 -17.16
N PHE A 270 13.74 -14.46 -18.41
CA PHE A 270 14.00 -15.32 -19.57
C PHE A 270 14.98 -14.72 -20.57
N ALA A 271 15.96 -13.96 -20.14
CA ALA A 271 17.21 -13.93 -20.87
C ALA A 271 17.92 -15.24 -20.51
N GLU A 272 17.57 -16.31 -21.22
CA GLU A 272 18.33 -17.56 -21.17
C GLU A 272 19.80 -17.28 -21.45
N ARG A 273 20.63 -17.87 -20.60
CA ARG A 273 22.08 -17.92 -20.73
C ARG A 273 22.47 -18.70 -21.98
#